data_bd60062191072a9dbded6edb564d1488
#
_entry.id   bd60062191072a9dbded6edb564d1488
#
_cell.length_a   1.000
_cell.length_b   1.000
_cell.length_c   1.000
_cell.angle_alpha   90.00
_cell.angle_beta   90.00
_cell.angle_gamma   90.00
#
_symmetry.space_group_name_H-M   'P 1'
#
loop_
_entity.id
_entity.type
_entity.pdbx_description
1 polymer ?
#
loop_
_entity_poly.entity_id
_entity_poly.type
_entity_poly.pdbx_seq_one_letter_code
_entity_poly.pdbx_strand_id
1 'polypeptide(L)'
;MSATYDDFQKLDIRVGRITRAEPFPEARKPAYRLWVDLGPEIGEKKSSAQITKHYTPEDLIGRQVLAVVNFPPRQIGPVMSEVLVLGVPDDEGEVVLIVPDKDVPVGGRMY
;
A
#
# COMPACT_ATOMS: atom_id res chain seq x y z
N MET A 1 -8.75 -12.26 22.43
CA MET A 1 -8.83 -12.92 21.11
C MET A 1 -7.43 -13.16 20.58
N SER A 2 -7.15 -14.39 20.16
CA SER A 2 -5.81 -14.75 19.65
C SER A 2 -5.87 -15.12 18.18
N ALA A 3 -4.89 -14.64 17.42
CA ALA A 3 -4.66 -15.11 16.07
C ALA A 3 -3.64 -16.25 16.09
N THR A 4 -3.70 -17.08 15.07
CA THR A 4 -2.74 -18.20 14.90
C THR A 4 -1.80 -17.87 13.74
N TYR A 5 -0.72 -18.64 13.62
CA TYR A 5 0.18 -18.52 12.49
C TYR A 5 -0.55 -18.78 11.16
N ASP A 6 -1.50 -19.71 11.16
CA ASP A 6 -2.33 -19.98 9.97
C ASP A 6 -3.15 -18.75 9.56
N ASP A 7 -3.64 -17.98 10.53
CA ASP A 7 -4.35 -16.73 10.23
C ASP A 7 -3.44 -15.73 9.52
N PHE A 8 -2.20 -15.61 9.96
CA PHE A 8 -1.21 -14.75 9.30
C PHE A 8 -0.92 -15.23 7.88
N GLN A 9 -0.81 -16.54 7.67
CA GLN A 9 -0.52 -17.09 6.34
C GLN A 9 -1.64 -16.91 5.33
N LYS A 10 -2.86 -16.64 5.79
CA LYS A 10 -3.97 -16.31 4.89
C LYS A 10 -3.79 -14.98 4.19
N LEU A 11 -3.04 -14.08 4.79
CA LEU A 11 -2.72 -12.78 4.17
C LEU A 11 -1.51 -12.94 3.25
N ASP A 12 -1.63 -12.45 2.04
CA ASP A 12 -0.51 -12.39 1.11
C ASP A 12 0.00 -10.96 1.09
N ILE A 13 1.08 -10.70 1.83
CA ILE A 13 1.67 -9.37 1.95
C ILE A 13 2.98 -9.37 1.18
N ARG A 14 3.10 -8.44 0.23
CA ARG A 14 4.24 -8.38 -0.68
C ARG A 14 4.93 -7.03 -0.62
N VAL A 15 6.22 -7.05 -0.94
CA VAL A 15 6.99 -5.82 -1.16
C VAL A 15 6.61 -5.25 -2.52
N GLY A 16 6.29 -3.97 -2.57
CA GLY A 16 6.05 -3.27 -3.82
C GLY A 16 6.87 -1.98 -3.88
N ARG A 17 6.97 -1.42 -5.09
CA ARG A 17 7.59 -0.11 -5.31
C ARG A 17 6.58 0.81 -5.94
N ILE A 18 6.39 1.99 -5.37
CA ILE A 18 5.49 2.99 -5.93
C ILE A 18 6.11 3.53 -7.21
N THR A 19 5.40 3.37 -8.32
CA THR A 19 5.84 3.84 -9.63
C THR A 19 5.18 5.15 -10.03
N ARG A 20 4.01 5.45 -9.46
CA ARG A 20 3.25 6.66 -9.76
C ARG A 20 2.38 7.00 -8.56
N ALA A 21 2.24 8.29 -8.29
CA ALA A 21 1.38 8.80 -7.22
C ALA A 21 0.73 10.10 -7.68
N GLU A 22 -0.56 10.27 -7.39
CA GLU A 22 -1.34 11.45 -7.78
C GLU A 22 -2.31 11.83 -6.67
N PRO A 23 -2.69 13.10 -6.56
CA PRO A 23 -3.82 13.48 -5.71
C PRO A 23 -5.09 12.76 -6.12
N PHE A 24 -5.95 12.49 -5.15
CA PHE A 24 -7.23 11.82 -5.38
C PHE A 24 -8.37 12.69 -4.85
N PRO A 25 -8.75 13.75 -5.58
CA PRO A 25 -9.73 14.72 -5.09
C PRO A 25 -11.14 14.16 -4.92
N GLU A 26 -11.49 13.07 -5.63
CA GLU A 26 -12.81 12.45 -5.53
C GLU A 26 -12.99 11.60 -4.27
N ALA A 27 -11.92 11.31 -3.54
CA ALA A 27 -12.02 10.56 -2.29
C ALA A 27 -12.68 11.44 -1.20
N ARG A 28 -13.43 10.79 -0.29
CA ARG A 28 -14.12 11.50 0.79
C ARG A 28 -13.15 12.18 1.75
N LYS A 29 -12.02 11.53 2.03
CA LYS A 29 -10.94 12.07 2.86
C LYS A 29 -9.71 12.27 1.99
N PRO A 30 -8.83 13.23 2.35
CA PRO A 30 -7.61 13.44 1.58
C PRO A 30 -6.84 12.14 1.39
N ALA A 31 -6.54 11.83 0.15
CA ALA A 31 -5.87 10.59 -0.24
C ALA A 31 -5.06 10.78 -1.50
N TYR A 32 -4.18 9.81 -1.78
CA TYR A 32 -3.48 9.71 -3.05
C TYR A 32 -3.89 8.43 -3.77
N ARG A 33 -3.88 8.49 -5.10
CA ARG A 33 -3.92 7.30 -5.95
C ARG A 33 -2.49 6.85 -6.15
N LEU A 34 -2.24 5.56 -5.96
CA LEU A 34 -0.91 4.98 -6.09
C LEU A 34 -0.92 3.87 -7.11
N TRP A 35 0.17 3.75 -7.86
CA TRP A 35 0.46 2.58 -8.68
C TRP A 35 1.67 1.91 -8.07
N VAL A 36 1.56 0.62 -7.82
CA VAL A 36 2.56 -0.16 -7.08
C VAL A 36 3.00 -1.34 -7.93
N ASP A 37 4.28 -1.40 -8.24
CA ASP A 37 4.88 -2.55 -8.91
C ASP A 37 5.15 -3.63 -7.86
N LEU A 38 4.48 -4.76 -8.00
CA LEU A 38 4.57 -5.90 -7.08
C LEU A 38 5.31 -7.08 -7.70
N GLY A 39 6.13 -6.81 -8.71
CA GLY A 39 6.96 -7.83 -9.35
C GLY A 39 6.27 -8.54 -10.50
N PRO A 40 7.01 -9.42 -11.21
CA PRO A 40 6.50 -10.03 -12.46
C PRO A 40 5.34 -11.00 -12.23
N GLU A 41 5.22 -11.57 -11.04
CA GLU A 41 4.13 -12.51 -10.74
C GLU A 41 2.80 -11.79 -10.57
N ILE A 42 2.78 -10.67 -9.87
CA ILE A 42 1.55 -9.93 -9.55
C ILE A 42 1.35 -8.74 -10.47
N GLY A 43 2.42 -8.09 -10.86
CA GLY A 43 2.37 -6.92 -11.73
C GLY A 43 2.08 -5.62 -11.01
N GLU A 44 1.71 -4.60 -11.77
CA GLU A 44 1.38 -3.29 -11.22
C GLU A 44 -0.09 -3.24 -10.82
N LYS A 45 -0.35 -2.75 -9.60
CA LYS A 45 -1.70 -2.63 -9.05
C LYS A 45 -1.93 -1.21 -8.54
N LYS A 46 -3.20 -0.82 -8.52
CA LYS A 46 -3.63 0.49 -8.01
C LYS A 46 -4.05 0.39 -6.56
N SER A 47 -3.83 1.46 -5.82
CA SER A 47 -4.29 1.60 -4.45
C SER A 47 -4.70 3.04 -4.18
N SER A 48 -5.56 3.23 -3.20
CA SER A 48 -5.87 4.53 -2.63
C SER A 48 -5.38 4.54 -1.19
N ALA A 49 -4.65 5.57 -0.81
CA ALA A 49 -4.05 5.64 0.53
C ALA A 49 -4.18 7.04 1.12
N GLN A 50 -4.65 7.10 2.37
CA GLN A 50 -4.83 8.37 3.10
C GLN A 50 -3.51 8.76 3.77
N ILE A 51 -2.51 9.12 2.97
CA ILE A 51 -1.14 9.40 3.42
C ILE A 51 -0.68 10.80 3.07
N THR A 52 -1.61 11.75 2.99
CA THR A 52 -1.31 13.10 2.51
C THR A 52 -0.58 13.98 3.51
N LYS A 53 -0.53 13.59 4.80
CA LYS A 53 0.09 14.43 5.82
C LYS A 53 1.62 14.41 5.75
N HIS A 54 2.21 13.24 5.63
CA HIS A 54 3.67 13.08 5.71
C HIS A 54 4.35 12.98 4.34
N TYR A 55 3.58 12.81 3.26
CA TYR A 55 4.16 12.53 1.95
C TYR A 55 3.57 13.44 0.89
N THR A 56 4.41 13.82 -0.08
CA THR A 56 3.95 14.40 -1.34
C THR A 56 3.98 13.31 -2.40
N PRO A 57 3.24 13.46 -3.51
CA PRO A 57 3.33 12.47 -4.60
C PRO A 57 4.76 12.26 -5.10
N GLU A 58 5.55 13.33 -5.19
CA GLU A 58 6.93 13.26 -5.66
C GLU A 58 7.82 12.44 -4.72
N ASP A 59 7.61 12.56 -3.40
CA ASP A 59 8.38 11.82 -2.39
C ASP A 59 8.10 10.32 -2.45
N LEU A 60 6.92 9.93 -2.91
CA LEU A 60 6.47 8.54 -2.89
C LEU A 60 7.05 7.72 -4.03
N ILE A 61 7.31 8.35 -5.18
CA ILE A 61 7.80 7.63 -6.36
C ILE A 61 9.16 7.03 -6.07
N GLY A 62 9.27 5.72 -6.29
CA GLY A 62 10.48 4.95 -6.03
C GLY A 62 10.57 4.35 -4.63
N ARG A 63 9.69 4.70 -3.72
CA ARG A 63 9.67 4.11 -2.37
C ARG A 63 9.15 2.69 -2.40
N GLN A 64 9.76 1.84 -1.59
CA GLN A 64 9.21 0.52 -1.32
C GLN A 64 8.15 0.60 -0.23
N VAL A 65 7.15 -0.26 -0.34
CA VAL A 65 6.04 -0.38 0.62
C VAL A 65 5.73 -1.85 0.83
N LEU A 66 4.91 -2.14 1.82
CA LEU A 66 4.30 -3.45 2.01
C LEU A 66 2.81 -3.33 1.70
N ALA A 67 2.28 -4.28 0.95
CA ALA A 67 0.87 -4.27 0.56
C ALA A 67 0.26 -5.65 0.65
N VAL A 68 -0.99 -5.70 1.13
CA VAL A 68 -1.81 -6.92 1.08
C VAL A 68 -2.37 -7.02 -0.33
N VAL A 69 -2.10 -8.14 -1.00
CA VAL A 69 -2.44 -8.31 -2.43
C VAL A 69 -3.61 -9.26 -2.67
N ASN A 70 -4.11 -9.93 -1.64
CA ASN A 70 -5.17 -10.92 -1.79
C ASN A 70 -6.50 -10.55 -1.13
N PHE A 71 -6.72 -9.26 -0.86
CA PHE A 71 -8.06 -8.79 -0.54
C PHE A 71 -8.85 -8.55 -1.82
N PRO A 72 -10.20 -8.71 -1.79
CA PRO A 72 -11.01 -8.28 -2.92
C PRO A 72 -10.82 -6.80 -3.20
N PRO A 73 -10.78 -6.38 -4.47
CA PRO A 73 -10.69 -4.96 -4.80
C PRO A 73 -11.83 -4.17 -4.21
N ARG A 74 -11.56 -2.91 -3.82
CA ARG A 74 -12.54 -2.02 -3.20
C ARG A 74 -12.76 -0.79 -4.06
N GLN A 75 -14.02 -0.50 -4.37
CA GLN A 75 -14.39 0.71 -5.10
C GLN A 75 -14.29 1.93 -4.19
N ILE A 76 -13.52 2.93 -4.59
CA ILE A 76 -13.39 4.21 -3.88
C ILE A 76 -13.61 5.30 -4.92
N GLY A 77 -14.81 5.94 -4.91
CA GLY A 77 -15.17 6.87 -5.95
C GLY A 77 -15.05 6.21 -7.33
N PRO A 78 -14.37 6.85 -8.29
CA PRO A 78 -14.19 6.27 -9.62
C PRO A 78 -13.03 5.28 -9.73
N VAL A 79 -12.32 4.99 -8.63
CA VAL A 79 -11.10 4.18 -8.65
C VAL A 79 -11.30 2.88 -7.91
N MET A 80 -10.82 1.79 -8.53
CA MET A 80 -10.76 0.48 -7.88
C MET A 80 -9.42 0.35 -7.15
N SER A 81 -9.46 0.26 -5.80
CA SER A 81 -8.27 0.00 -5.00
C SER A 81 -8.06 -1.51 -4.95
N GLU A 82 -6.98 -1.98 -5.56
CA GLU A 82 -6.74 -3.40 -5.78
C GLU A 82 -5.90 -4.04 -4.69
N VAL A 83 -5.07 -3.24 -4.02
CA VAL A 83 -4.20 -3.72 -2.93
C VAL A 83 -4.28 -2.73 -1.77
N LEU A 84 -3.96 -3.22 -0.57
CA LEU A 84 -3.92 -2.38 0.62
C LEU A 84 -2.47 -2.10 1.00
N VAL A 85 -2.04 -0.86 0.80
CA VAL A 85 -0.72 -0.40 1.27
C VAL A 85 -0.80 -0.19 2.78
N LEU A 86 0.17 -0.76 3.50
CA LEU A 86 0.15 -0.82 4.95
C LEU A 86 0.83 0.38 5.60
N GLY A 87 0.27 0.81 6.73
CA GLY A 87 0.82 1.90 7.51
C GLY A 87 0.46 1.78 8.97
N VAL A 88 1.05 2.65 9.78
CA VAL A 88 0.79 2.77 11.21
C VAL A 88 0.49 4.22 11.53
N PRO A 89 -0.28 4.50 12.60
CA PRO A 89 -0.59 5.88 12.96
C PRO A 89 0.57 6.53 13.71
N ASP A 90 0.76 7.83 13.49
CA ASP A 90 1.61 8.65 14.36
C ASP A 90 0.81 9.13 15.59
N ASP A 91 1.36 10.06 16.37
CA ASP A 91 0.72 10.57 17.58
C ASP A 91 -0.65 11.23 17.31
N GLU A 92 -0.88 11.69 16.09
CA GLU A 92 -2.11 12.38 15.71
C GLU A 92 -3.04 11.50 14.86
N GLY A 93 -2.68 10.23 14.68
CA GLY A 93 -3.46 9.30 13.86
C GLY A 93 -3.17 9.38 12.37
N GLU A 94 -2.18 10.16 11.95
CA GLU A 94 -1.79 10.28 10.55
C GLU A 94 -0.91 9.10 10.14
N VAL A 95 -1.07 8.64 8.92
CA VAL A 95 -0.45 7.39 8.47
C VAL A 95 1.02 7.58 8.15
N VAL A 96 1.83 6.69 8.71
CA VAL A 96 3.24 6.49 8.34
C VAL A 96 3.37 5.11 7.71
N LEU A 97 4.00 5.05 6.55
CA LEU A 97 4.13 3.81 5.78
C LEU A 97 5.02 2.79 6.48
N ILE A 98 4.64 1.51 6.33
CA ILE A 98 5.52 0.40 6.73
C ILE A 98 6.37 0.04 5.51
N VAL A 99 7.70 0.06 5.70
CA VAL A 99 8.64 -0.17 4.62
C VAL A 99 9.69 -1.19 5.04
N PRO A 100 10.31 -1.91 4.08
CA PRO A 100 11.49 -2.71 4.40
C PRO A 100 12.62 -1.81 4.88
N ASP A 101 13.38 -2.26 5.85
CA ASP A 101 14.55 -1.50 6.35
C ASP A 101 15.62 -1.29 5.28
N LYS A 102 15.72 -2.24 4.36
CA LYS A 102 16.66 -2.18 3.24
C LYS A 102 15.93 -2.41 1.94
N ASP A 103 16.50 -1.91 0.85
CA ASP A 103 15.93 -2.15 -0.47
C ASP A 103 16.03 -3.64 -0.79
N VAL A 104 14.93 -4.23 -1.21
CA VAL A 104 14.82 -5.67 -1.51
C VAL A 104 14.10 -5.86 -2.83
N PRO A 105 14.15 -7.06 -3.44
CA PRO A 105 13.40 -7.30 -4.68
C PRO A 105 11.89 -7.12 -4.46
N VAL A 106 11.22 -6.47 -5.43
CA VAL A 106 9.76 -6.35 -5.41
C VAL A 106 9.11 -7.71 -5.62
N GLY A 107 7.94 -7.90 -5.01
CA GLY A 107 7.20 -9.16 -5.10
C GLY A 107 7.54 -10.15 -4.00
N GLY A 108 8.55 -9.88 -3.19
CA GLY A 108 8.88 -10.74 -2.05
C GLY A 108 7.73 -10.81 -1.06
N ARG A 109 7.41 -12.01 -0.60
CA ARG A 109 6.32 -12.22 0.36
C ARG A 109 6.83 -12.07 1.80
N MET A 110 6.10 -11.30 2.58
CA MET A 110 6.39 -11.11 4.01
C MET A 110 6.11 -12.40 4.78
N TYR A 111 6.96 -12.69 5.72
CA TYR A 111 6.80 -13.88 6.57
C TYR A 111 7.22 -13.58 8.00
#